data_d4981e50047c82e5ef1dd61d51ddd481
#
_entry.id   d4981e50047c82e5ef1dd61d51ddd481
#
_cell.length_a   1.000
_cell.length_b   1.000
_cell.length_c   1.000
_cell.angle_alpha   90.00
_cell.angle_beta   90.00
_cell.angle_gamma   90.00
#
_symmetry.space_group_name_H-M   'P 1'
#
loop_
_entity.id
_entity.type
_entity.pdbx_description
1 polymer ?
#
loop_
_entity_poly.entity_id
_entity_poly.type
_entity_poly.pdbx_seq_one_letter_code
_entity_poly.pdbx_strand_id
1 'polypeptide(L)'
;MIKAITAVFFLALGASSLLSITYYYTHDQITENKTLHQNQMLRKLLTDHGIEIPKTSVSTNLGCADWIVRKVSSPGYSGDIESLALIQFLEVGAVLSLRIISHQETPGIGDFIDHRKNPWIKKSDNQLKQEWATMDMVSGATITSKAVQKIAAISLASNGGQCALLD
;
A
#
# COMPACT_ATOMS: atom_id res chain seq x y z
N MET A 1 -25.94 40.43 -20.31
CA MET A 1 -25.74 38.97 -20.20
C MET A 1 -24.39 38.53 -20.81
N ILE A 2 -24.04 38.92 -22.05
CA ILE A 2 -22.78 38.52 -22.72
C ILE A 2 -21.54 38.87 -21.93
N LYS A 3 -21.43 40.09 -21.33
CA LYS A 3 -20.30 40.53 -20.53
C LYS A 3 -20.05 39.62 -19.28
N ALA A 4 -21.11 39.13 -18.66
CA ALA A 4 -20.99 38.23 -17.50
C ALA A 4 -20.49 36.84 -17.92
N ILE A 5 -20.95 36.33 -19.06
CA ILE A 5 -20.49 35.04 -19.61
C ILE A 5 -19.02 35.10 -20.01
N THR A 6 -18.59 36.18 -20.65
CA THR A 6 -17.17 36.37 -20.99
C THR A 6 -16.26 36.49 -19.77
N ALA A 7 -16.71 37.16 -18.71
CA ALA A 7 -15.96 37.25 -17.47
C ALA A 7 -15.78 35.89 -16.80
N VAL A 8 -16.85 35.08 -16.72
CA VAL A 8 -16.79 33.72 -16.14
C VAL A 8 -15.87 32.81 -16.97
N PHE A 9 -15.94 32.93 -18.31
CA PHE A 9 -15.07 32.17 -19.21
C PHE A 9 -13.58 32.45 -18.99
N PHE A 10 -13.19 33.73 -18.91
CA PHE A 10 -11.80 34.09 -18.65
C PHE A 10 -11.34 33.70 -17.24
N LEU A 11 -12.22 33.76 -16.25
CA LEU A 11 -11.91 33.32 -14.89
C LEU A 11 -11.68 31.81 -14.83
N ALA A 12 -12.51 31.01 -15.52
CA ALA A 12 -12.34 29.58 -15.63
C ALA A 12 -11.05 29.20 -16.36
N LEU A 13 -10.72 29.89 -17.46
CA LEU A 13 -9.47 29.71 -18.18
C LEU A 13 -8.25 30.01 -17.30
N GLY A 14 -8.27 31.11 -16.56
CA GLY A 14 -7.20 31.48 -15.64
C GLY A 14 -7.01 30.46 -14.53
N ALA A 15 -8.09 30.00 -13.90
CA ALA A 15 -8.04 28.97 -12.87
C ALA A 15 -7.50 27.62 -13.41
N SER A 16 -7.95 27.19 -14.59
CA SER A 16 -7.48 25.96 -15.22
C SER A 16 -5.99 26.03 -15.59
N SER A 17 -5.53 27.17 -16.07
CA SER A 17 -4.12 27.38 -16.39
C SER A 17 -3.23 27.31 -15.16
N LEU A 18 -3.64 27.93 -14.06
CA LEU A 18 -2.91 27.87 -12.78
C LEU A 18 -2.82 26.44 -12.24
N LEU A 19 -3.92 25.69 -12.29
CA LEU A 19 -3.94 24.28 -11.87
C LEU A 19 -3.00 23.42 -12.73
N SER A 20 -3.03 23.59 -14.06
CA SER A 20 -2.14 22.87 -14.98
C SER A 20 -0.65 23.16 -14.70
N ILE A 21 -0.31 24.42 -14.51
CA ILE A 21 1.05 24.84 -14.21
C ILE A 21 1.51 24.23 -12.87
N THR A 22 0.69 24.35 -11.83
CA THR A 22 1.01 23.78 -10.53
C THR A 22 1.19 22.27 -10.61
N TYR A 23 0.30 21.57 -11.30
CA TYR A 23 0.41 20.13 -11.51
C TYR A 23 1.71 19.76 -12.22
N TYR A 24 2.07 20.47 -13.28
CA TYR A 24 3.29 20.22 -14.05
C TYR A 24 4.56 20.33 -13.18
N TYR A 25 4.65 21.36 -12.33
CA TYR A 25 5.82 21.52 -11.45
C TYR A 25 5.84 20.60 -10.24
N THR A 26 4.70 20.10 -9.77
CA THR A 26 4.63 19.28 -8.55
C THR A 26 4.56 17.78 -8.81
N HIS A 27 4.16 17.36 -10.03
CA HIS A 27 3.93 15.95 -10.35
C HIS A 27 5.18 15.08 -10.13
N ASP A 28 6.32 15.51 -10.60
CA ASP A 28 7.57 14.75 -10.48
C ASP A 28 8.01 14.60 -9.02
N GLN A 29 7.90 15.68 -8.24
CA GLN A 29 8.22 15.66 -6.81
C GLN A 29 7.26 14.75 -6.01
N ILE A 30 5.97 14.75 -6.37
CA ILE A 30 4.99 13.86 -5.73
C ILE A 30 5.32 12.40 -6.04
N THR A 31 5.69 12.09 -7.27
CA THR A 31 6.03 10.74 -7.69
C THR A 31 7.31 10.26 -7.02
N GLU A 32 8.34 11.09 -6.97
CA GLU A 32 9.59 10.79 -6.27
C GLU A 32 9.36 10.56 -4.78
N ASN A 33 8.62 11.43 -4.11
CA ASN A 33 8.28 11.28 -2.70
C ASN A 33 7.48 10.00 -2.41
N LYS A 34 6.57 9.59 -3.32
CA LYS A 34 5.85 8.32 -3.20
C LYS A 34 6.80 7.13 -3.27
N THR A 35 7.71 7.12 -4.23
CA THR A 35 8.69 6.03 -4.38
C THR A 35 9.66 5.97 -3.21
N LEU A 36 10.14 7.11 -2.72
CA LEU A 36 10.98 7.17 -1.52
C LEU A 36 10.23 6.61 -0.29
N HIS A 37 8.98 7.00 -0.10
CA HIS A 37 8.17 6.49 1.00
C HIS A 37 7.95 4.98 0.91
N GLN A 38 7.61 4.45 -0.28
CA GLN A 38 7.45 3.01 -0.51
C GLN A 38 8.74 2.25 -0.21
N ASN A 39 9.88 2.77 -0.65
CA ASN A 39 11.19 2.19 -0.41
C ASN A 39 11.57 2.18 1.07
N GLN A 40 11.26 3.24 1.80
CA GLN A 40 11.47 3.30 3.25
C GLN A 40 10.61 2.26 3.99
N MET A 41 9.32 2.14 3.59
CA MET A 41 8.41 1.16 4.15
C MET A 41 8.85 -0.27 3.88
N LEU A 42 9.32 -0.56 2.66
CA LEU A 42 9.86 -1.85 2.28
C LEU A 42 11.10 -2.20 3.11
N ARG A 43 12.06 -1.29 3.20
CA ARG A 43 13.26 -1.49 4.03
C ARG A 43 12.89 -1.75 5.48
N LYS A 44 12.00 -0.95 6.03
CA LYS A 44 11.54 -1.12 7.40
C LYS A 44 10.87 -2.47 7.60
N LEU A 45 9.96 -2.88 6.71
CA LEU A 45 9.30 -4.18 6.77
C LEU A 45 10.32 -5.32 6.81
N LEU A 46 11.32 -5.30 5.94
CA LEU A 46 12.34 -6.34 5.87
C LEU A 46 13.28 -6.32 7.09
N THR A 47 13.69 -5.14 7.53
CA THR A 47 14.53 -5.00 8.73
C THR A 47 13.80 -5.47 9.99
N ASP A 48 12.50 -5.15 10.14
CA ASP A 48 11.68 -5.59 11.27
C ASP A 48 11.60 -7.14 11.34
N HIS A 49 11.81 -7.83 10.21
CA HIS A 49 11.80 -9.30 10.10
C HIS A 49 13.21 -9.92 9.97
N GLY A 50 14.26 -9.15 10.23
CA GLY A 50 15.65 -9.63 10.20
C GLY A 50 16.22 -9.91 8.82
N ILE A 51 15.59 -9.37 7.75
CA ILE A 51 16.03 -9.55 6.37
C ILE A 51 16.88 -8.36 5.97
N GLU A 52 18.16 -8.59 5.70
CA GLU A 52 19.08 -7.56 5.22
C GLU A 52 19.05 -7.47 3.70
N ILE A 53 18.90 -6.25 3.18
CA ILE A 53 18.92 -5.98 1.74
C ILE A 53 20.13 -5.11 1.39
N PRO A 54 20.79 -5.36 0.26
CA PRO A 54 21.81 -4.45 -0.28
C PRO A 54 21.24 -3.05 -0.51
N LYS A 55 22.04 -2.00 -0.28
CA LYS A 55 21.57 -0.61 -0.36
C LYS A 55 21.16 -0.16 -1.76
N THR A 56 21.51 -0.93 -2.79
CA THR A 56 21.52 -0.47 -4.19
C THR A 56 20.26 -0.83 -4.99
N SER A 57 19.46 -1.81 -4.60
CA SER A 57 18.30 -2.23 -5.39
C SER A 57 17.04 -2.34 -4.54
N VAL A 58 16.07 -1.49 -4.85
CA VAL A 58 14.75 -1.55 -4.22
C VAL A 58 13.71 -1.78 -5.30
N SER A 59 13.48 -3.06 -5.61
CA SER A 59 12.31 -3.47 -6.37
C SER A 59 11.18 -3.83 -5.39
N THR A 60 9.95 -3.47 -5.72
CA THR A 60 8.77 -3.81 -4.91
C THR A 60 8.33 -5.26 -5.06
N ASN A 61 9.02 -6.03 -5.91
CA ASN A 61 8.84 -7.48 -6.06
C ASN A 61 10.20 -8.13 -5.87
N LEU A 62 10.52 -8.49 -4.64
CA LEU A 62 11.74 -9.18 -4.23
C LEU A 62 11.37 -10.54 -3.68
N GLY A 63 12.21 -11.55 -3.90
CA GLY A 63 11.98 -12.85 -3.32
C GLY A 63 13.24 -13.71 -3.29
N CYS A 64 13.37 -14.47 -2.22
CA CYS A 64 14.32 -15.55 -2.05
C CYS A 64 13.58 -16.85 -1.71
N ALA A 65 14.31 -17.97 -1.56
CA ALA A 65 13.70 -19.26 -1.27
C ALA A 65 12.79 -19.24 -0.02
N ASP A 66 13.19 -18.47 0.99
CA ASP A 66 12.55 -18.43 2.30
C ASP A 66 11.56 -17.28 2.48
N TRP A 67 11.53 -16.32 1.56
CA TRP A 67 10.63 -15.16 1.64
C TRP A 67 10.37 -14.48 0.30
N ILE A 68 9.24 -13.83 0.20
CA ILE A 68 8.84 -13.03 -0.97
C ILE A 68 8.18 -11.75 -0.49
N VAL A 69 8.53 -10.62 -1.11
CA VAL A 69 7.78 -9.36 -0.97
C VAL A 69 7.07 -9.05 -2.27
N ARG A 70 5.81 -8.64 -2.14
CA ARG A 70 4.99 -8.21 -3.28
C ARG A 70 4.20 -6.96 -2.94
N LYS A 71 4.02 -6.10 -3.96
CA LYS A 71 3.01 -5.05 -3.92
C LYS A 71 1.68 -5.64 -4.36
N VAL A 72 0.67 -5.55 -3.50
CA VAL A 72 -0.69 -6.05 -3.76
C VAL A 72 -1.68 -4.95 -3.44
N SER A 73 -2.72 -4.82 -4.26
CA SER A 73 -3.81 -3.87 -4.04
C SER A 73 -5.17 -4.55 -4.06
N SER A 74 -6.13 -3.94 -3.40
CA SER A 74 -7.55 -4.32 -3.45
C SER A 74 -8.41 -3.09 -3.29
N PRO A 75 -9.55 -3.01 -3.99
CA PRO A 75 -10.51 -1.93 -3.76
C PRO A 75 -11.03 -1.97 -2.32
N GLY A 76 -10.93 -0.83 -1.65
CA GLY A 76 -11.49 -0.54 -0.35
C GLY A 76 -12.85 0.15 -0.44
N TYR A 77 -13.22 0.95 0.57
CA TYR A 77 -14.47 1.72 0.57
C TYR A 77 -14.34 3.02 -0.23
N SER A 78 -13.29 3.81 0.01
CA SER A 78 -13.08 5.12 -0.63
C SER A 78 -12.09 5.10 -1.80
N GLY A 79 -11.47 3.96 -2.06
CA GLY A 79 -10.48 3.81 -3.14
C GLY A 79 -9.62 2.58 -2.95
N ASP A 80 -8.59 2.44 -3.78
CA ASP A 80 -7.69 1.31 -3.70
C ASP A 80 -6.81 1.38 -2.46
N ILE A 81 -6.66 0.23 -1.79
CA ILE A 81 -5.72 0.03 -0.70
C ILE A 81 -4.51 -0.68 -1.27
N GLU A 82 -3.36 0.00 -1.26
CA GLU A 82 -2.08 -0.57 -1.69
C GLU A 82 -1.26 -1.03 -0.49
N SER A 83 -0.68 -2.22 -0.59
CA SER A 83 0.11 -2.81 0.47
C SER A 83 1.38 -3.48 -0.03
N LEU A 84 2.37 -3.58 0.85
CA LEU A 84 3.49 -4.51 0.74
C LEU A 84 3.15 -5.75 1.56
N ALA A 85 3.25 -6.90 0.94
CA ALA A 85 3.02 -8.21 1.54
C ALA A 85 4.37 -8.94 1.61
N LEU A 86 4.88 -9.17 2.82
CA LEU A 86 6.02 -10.04 3.07
C LEU A 86 5.48 -11.44 3.42
N ILE A 87 5.82 -12.42 2.63
CA ILE A 87 5.49 -13.83 2.86
C ILE A 87 6.80 -14.53 3.22
N GLN A 88 6.85 -15.16 4.37
CA GLN A 88 7.97 -15.99 4.82
C GLN A 88 7.53 -17.45 4.83
N PHE A 89 8.36 -18.33 4.28
CA PHE A 89 8.11 -19.77 4.25
C PHE A 89 8.86 -20.43 5.40
N LEU A 90 8.13 -20.70 6.47
CA LEU A 90 8.64 -21.35 7.67
C LEU A 90 8.21 -22.81 7.73
N GLU A 91 8.79 -23.60 8.63
CA GLU A 91 8.40 -25.00 8.86
C GLU A 91 6.91 -25.16 9.21
N VAL A 92 6.35 -24.17 9.91
CA VAL A 92 4.92 -24.10 10.29
C VAL A 92 3.99 -23.69 9.15
N GLY A 93 4.54 -23.28 7.99
CA GLY A 93 3.78 -22.82 6.82
C GLY A 93 4.14 -21.40 6.38
N ALA A 94 3.37 -20.90 5.43
CA ALA A 94 3.55 -19.54 4.94
C ALA A 94 2.94 -18.53 5.91
N VAL A 95 3.77 -17.63 6.38
CA VAL A 95 3.43 -16.52 7.29
C VAL A 95 3.45 -15.22 6.53
N LEU A 96 2.44 -14.40 6.73
CA LEU A 96 2.26 -13.12 6.05
C LEU A 96 2.33 -11.95 7.01
N SER A 97 3.10 -10.94 6.63
CA SER A 97 3.11 -9.62 7.25
C SER A 97 2.74 -8.56 6.23
N LEU A 98 1.80 -7.68 6.58
CA LEU A 98 1.32 -6.62 5.70
C LEU A 98 1.77 -5.24 6.19
N ARG A 99 2.08 -4.36 5.23
CA ARG A 99 2.25 -2.92 5.45
C ARG A 99 1.46 -2.15 4.40
N ILE A 100 0.47 -1.40 4.85
CA ILE A 100 -0.30 -0.53 3.97
C ILE A 100 0.56 0.69 3.62
N ILE A 101 0.74 0.94 2.33
CA ILE A 101 1.56 2.04 1.80
C ILE A 101 0.73 3.20 1.28
N SER A 102 -0.50 2.94 0.84
CA SER A 102 -1.43 3.97 0.37
C SER A 102 -2.87 3.53 0.55
N HIS A 103 -3.74 4.42 1.00
CA HIS A 103 -5.18 4.26 1.03
C HIS A 103 -5.88 5.62 1.07
N GLN A 104 -7.16 5.64 0.72
CA GLN A 104 -8.03 6.81 0.77
C GLN A 104 -9.23 6.60 1.72
N GLU A 105 -9.10 5.65 2.64
CA GLU A 105 -10.15 5.33 3.60
C GLU A 105 -10.46 6.49 4.55
N THR A 106 -11.70 6.58 4.99
CA THR A 106 -12.21 7.68 5.80
C THR A 106 -11.50 7.74 7.16
N PRO A 107 -10.89 8.89 7.52
CA PRO A 107 -10.28 9.08 8.83
C PRO A 107 -11.24 8.76 9.98
N GLY A 108 -10.74 8.08 11.01
CA GLY A 108 -11.52 7.67 12.19
C GLY A 108 -12.34 6.39 11.99
N ILE A 109 -12.62 5.97 10.74
CA ILE A 109 -13.38 4.75 10.44
C ILE A 109 -12.50 3.72 9.76
N GLY A 110 -11.85 4.09 8.66
CA GLY A 110 -11.06 3.20 7.83
C GLY A 110 -9.56 3.28 8.06
N ASP A 111 -9.06 4.27 8.78
CA ASP A 111 -7.64 4.48 9.03
C ASP A 111 -7.03 3.53 10.10
N PHE A 112 -7.82 2.61 10.63
CA PHE A 112 -7.33 1.52 11.49
C PHE A 112 -6.31 0.62 10.78
N ILE A 113 -6.29 0.64 9.44
CA ILE A 113 -5.31 -0.09 8.62
C ILE A 113 -3.95 0.60 8.57
N ASP A 114 -3.84 1.87 8.97
CA ASP A 114 -2.56 2.57 9.07
C ASP A 114 -1.77 2.04 10.26
N HIS A 115 -0.67 1.32 9.96
CA HIS A 115 0.18 0.70 10.98
C HIS A 115 0.79 1.70 11.98
N ARG A 116 0.82 3.00 11.66
CA ARG A 116 1.29 4.06 12.55
C ARG A 116 0.27 4.41 13.63
N LYS A 117 -1.01 4.18 13.35
CA LYS A 117 -2.12 4.63 14.19
C LYS A 117 -2.77 3.52 14.99
N ASN A 118 -2.75 2.28 14.52
CA ASN A 118 -3.61 1.24 15.08
C ASN A 118 -2.90 -0.09 15.35
N PRO A 119 -3.12 -0.68 16.55
CA PRO A 119 -2.65 -2.02 16.89
C PRO A 119 -3.28 -3.15 16.06
N TRP A 120 -4.38 -2.91 15.31
CA TRP A 120 -5.02 -3.96 14.50
C TRP A 120 -4.05 -4.53 13.47
N ILE A 121 -3.35 -3.67 12.76
CA ILE A 121 -2.39 -4.11 11.75
C ILE A 121 -1.11 -4.70 12.36
N LYS A 122 -0.76 -4.30 13.59
CA LYS A 122 0.33 -4.94 14.34
C LYS A 122 0.01 -6.37 14.74
N LYS A 123 -1.28 -6.67 14.99
CA LYS A 123 -1.74 -8.05 15.22
C LYS A 123 -1.68 -8.91 13.95
N SER A 124 -1.60 -8.30 12.78
CA SER A 124 -1.54 -8.96 11.50
C SER A 124 -0.11 -9.29 11.03
N ASP A 125 0.91 -8.99 11.82
CA ASP A 125 2.27 -9.42 11.54
C ASP A 125 2.46 -10.90 11.91
N ASN A 126 3.16 -11.62 11.03
CA ASN A 126 3.48 -13.05 11.21
C ASN A 126 2.25 -13.96 11.38
N GLN A 127 1.14 -13.63 10.70
CA GLN A 127 -0.07 -14.43 10.76
C GLN A 127 -0.08 -15.52 9.69
N LEU A 128 -0.50 -16.73 10.08
CA LEU A 128 -0.76 -17.83 9.17
C LEU A 128 -1.99 -17.56 8.28
N LYS A 129 -2.10 -18.25 7.16
CA LYS A 129 -3.23 -18.13 6.23
C LYS A 129 -4.59 -18.30 6.92
N GLN A 130 -4.68 -19.23 7.86
CA GLN A 130 -5.92 -19.52 8.60
C GLN A 130 -6.31 -18.36 9.51
N GLU A 131 -5.34 -17.72 10.17
CA GLU A 131 -5.55 -16.58 11.06
C GLU A 131 -6.05 -15.35 10.29
N TRP A 132 -5.51 -15.12 9.09
CA TRP A 132 -6.02 -14.08 8.20
C TRP A 132 -7.49 -14.30 7.80
N ALA A 133 -7.88 -15.54 7.55
CA ALA A 133 -9.24 -15.87 7.14
C ALA A 133 -10.27 -15.69 8.29
N THR A 134 -9.82 -15.84 9.54
CA THR A 134 -10.66 -15.76 10.75
C THR A 134 -10.53 -14.43 11.48
N MET A 135 -9.75 -13.48 10.96
CA MET A 135 -9.53 -12.18 11.59
C MET A 135 -10.84 -11.39 11.74
N ASP A 136 -11.08 -10.85 12.93
CA ASP A 136 -12.26 -10.06 13.22
C ASP A 136 -12.34 -8.80 12.34
N MET A 137 -13.55 -8.55 11.84
CA MET A 137 -13.82 -7.33 11.08
C MET A 137 -14.08 -6.16 12.04
N VAL A 138 -13.58 -5.00 11.67
CA VAL A 138 -13.83 -3.77 12.43
C VAL A 138 -15.25 -3.29 12.15
N SER A 139 -16.04 -3.12 13.21
CA SER A 139 -17.41 -2.60 13.12
C SER A 139 -17.43 -1.22 12.46
N GLY A 140 -18.33 -1.03 11.50
CA GLY A 140 -18.42 0.19 10.70
C GLY A 140 -17.42 0.28 9.54
N ALA A 141 -16.41 -0.59 9.48
CA ALA A 141 -15.39 -0.62 8.42
C ALA A 141 -15.28 -2.00 7.73
N THR A 142 -16.40 -2.67 7.55
CA THR A 142 -16.46 -4.03 7.00
C THR A 142 -15.85 -4.13 5.60
N ILE A 143 -16.06 -3.15 4.73
CA ILE A 143 -15.53 -3.15 3.36
C ILE A 143 -14.02 -3.05 3.39
N THR A 144 -13.47 -2.13 4.18
CA THR A 144 -12.03 -1.96 4.38
C THR A 144 -11.39 -3.22 4.97
N SER A 145 -12.02 -3.83 5.98
CA SER A 145 -11.56 -5.08 6.59
C SER A 145 -11.52 -6.22 5.57
N LYS A 146 -12.58 -6.40 4.77
CA LYS A 146 -12.63 -7.38 3.69
C LYS A 146 -11.58 -7.13 2.61
N ALA A 147 -11.31 -5.87 2.28
CA ALA A 147 -10.29 -5.53 1.30
C ALA A 147 -8.89 -5.98 1.77
N VAL A 148 -8.56 -5.78 3.06
CA VAL A 148 -7.29 -6.25 3.63
C VAL A 148 -7.22 -7.78 3.70
N GLN A 149 -8.32 -8.46 4.09
CA GLN A 149 -8.38 -9.92 4.04
C GLN A 149 -8.19 -10.45 2.60
N LYS A 150 -8.74 -9.77 1.60
CA LYS A 150 -8.56 -10.12 0.18
C LYS A 150 -7.10 -9.92 -0.25
N ILE A 151 -6.45 -8.84 0.17
CA ILE A 151 -5.01 -8.63 -0.05
C ILE A 151 -4.21 -9.80 0.52
N ALA A 152 -4.50 -10.20 1.76
CA ALA A 152 -3.83 -11.33 2.40
C ALA A 152 -4.06 -12.64 1.63
N ALA A 153 -5.29 -12.91 1.21
CA ALA A 153 -5.62 -14.11 0.43
C ALA A 153 -4.88 -14.16 -0.92
N ILE A 154 -4.85 -13.03 -1.66
CA ILE A 154 -4.12 -12.92 -2.93
C ILE A 154 -2.62 -13.14 -2.71
N SER A 155 -2.07 -12.54 -1.67
CA SER A 155 -0.65 -12.65 -1.33
C SER A 155 -0.25 -14.10 -1.04
N LEU A 156 -1.05 -14.81 -0.26
CA LEU A 156 -0.81 -16.19 0.15
C LEU A 156 -1.17 -17.24 -0.90
N ALA A 157 -1.95 -16.88 -1.93
CA ALA A 157 -2.26 -17.77 -3.05
C ALA A 157 -1.09 -17.92 -4.03
N SER A 158 -0.12 -17.04 -3.99
CA SER A 158 1.01 -17.03 -4.91
C SER A 158 2.08 -18.01 -4.44
N ASN A 159 2.32 -19.05 -5.22
CA ASN A 159 3.39 -20.01 -4.98
C ASN A 159 4.76 -19.32 -5.00
N GLY A 160 5.69 -19.83 -4.18
CA GLY A 160 7.04 -19.31 -4.03
C GLY A 160 7.72 -19.00 -5.36
N GLY A 161 8.22 -17.78 -5.50
CA GLY A 161 9.02 -17.36 -6.63
C GLY A 161 10.48 -17.76 -6.46
N GLN A 162 11.15 -17.99 -7.58
CA GLN A 162 12.60 -18.16 -7.61
C GLN A 162 13.26 -16.90 -7.06
N CYS A 163 14.37 -17.06 -6.37
CA CYS A 163 15.17 -15.95 -5.86
C CYS A 163 15.60 -15.05 -7.02
N ALA A 164 15.00 -13.89 -7.11
CA ALA A 164 15.40 -12.84 -8.04
C ALA A 164 16.09 -11.73 -7.25
N LEU A 165 17.24 -12.07 -6.67
CA LEU A 165 18.29 -11.07 -6.46
C LEU A 165 18.91 -10.90 -7.84
N LEU A 166 18.38 -9.99 -8.59
CA LEU A 166 18.91 -9.66 -9.89
C LEU A 166 20.22 -8.88 -9.69
N ASP A 167 21.22 -9.41 -10.37
CA ASP A 167 22.54 -8.82 -10.60
C ASP A 167 22.48 -7.32 -10.91
#